data_42e1e9e4b8b7647bb8f78c4ba706fc0e
#
_entry.id   42e1e9e4b8b7647bb8f78c4ba706fc0e
#
_cell.length_a   1.000
_cell.length_b   1.000
_cell.length_c   1.000
_cell.angle_alpha   90.00
_cell.angle_beta   90.00
_cell.angle_gamma   90.00
#
_symmetry.space_group_name_H-M   'P 1'
#
loop_
_entity.id
_entity.type
_entity.pdbx_description
1 polymer ?
#
loop_
_entity_poly.entity_id
_entity_poly.type
_entity_poly.pdbx_seq_one_letter_code
_entity_poly.pdbx_strand_id
1 'polypeptide(L)'
;ALPDLWVALRDAVLFWVDAGVRIFRVDNPHTKPLPFWAWMIADVRGKHPDVVFLSEAFTRPGMMYRLAKVGFSQSYTYFTWRETKREFIDYLTELTAGPPREFFRPNFFVNTPDINPRHLQNAPRSQFVIRAALAATLAGSWGLYSGFEIGESAPLPDSEEYADAEKYELRARDWNKAAHIGGEVARLNRARREHPALQTHLGLTFADADNDQVLVFVKATPAHDSVVAVAISLDPWHPQAANFTLDASLWRGFGLVDGEPLDAFEQDAAHAETWRGHRQYVSLDPHVRPYAIWRLAPSPGAARAAAPEPGDARHPSGAHA
;
A
#
# COMPACT_ATOMS: atom_id res chain seq x y z
N ALA A 1 18.78 12.46 34.92
CA ALA A 1 18.04 11.29 35.38
C ALA A 1 16.82 11.11 34.49
N LEU A 2 16.46 9.87 34.17
CA LEU A 2 15.21 9.56 33.48
C LEU A 2 14.05 9.71 34.44
N PRO A 3 12.87 10.24 34.03
CA PRO A 3 11.70 10.26 34.87
C PRO A 3 11.26 8.82 35.22
N ASP A 4 10.88 8.59 36.49
CA ASP A 4 10.41 7.27 36.97
C ASP A 4 9.21 6.77 36.15
N LEU A 5 8.33 7.68 35.73
CA LEU A 5 7.20 7.35 34.86
C LEU A 5 7.64 6.73 33.53
N TRP A 6 8.72 7.21 32.92
CA TRP A 6 9.23 6.66 31.68
C TRP A 6 9.69 5.22 31.85
N VAL A 7 10.37 4.95 32.96
CA VAL A 7 10.83 3.60 33.31
C VAL A 7 9.63 2.68 33.51
N ALA A 8 8.64 3.11 34.27
CA ALA A 8 7.44 2.31 34.52
C ALA A 8 6.66 1.99 33.23
N LEU A 9 6.53 2.96 32.32
CA LEU A 9 5.87 2.74 31.02
C LEU A 9 6.65 1.78 30.11
N ARG A 10 7.98 1.88 30.09
CA ARG A 10 8.82 0.92 29.38
C ARG A 10 8.69 -0.48 29.97
N ASP A 11 8.68 -0.61 31.29
CA ASP A 11 8.60 -1.89 31.97
C ASP A 11 7.25 -2.59 31.72
N ALA A 12 6.16 -1.81 31.58
CA ALA A 12 4.88 -2.33 31.11
C ALA A 12 4.95 -2.93 29.68
N VAL A 13 5.70 -2.31 28.75
CA VAL A 13 5.95 -2.86 27.43
C VAL A 13 6.79 -4.14 27.54
N LEU A 14 7.87 -4.12 28.32
CA LEU A 14 8.74 -5.29 28.52
C LEU A 14 8.00 -6.47 29.14
N PHE A 15 7.09 -6.25 30.07
CA PHE A 15 6.22 -7.29 30.63
C PHE A 15 5.47 -8.05 29.52
N TRP A 16 4.91 -7.33 28.55
CA TRP A 16 4.22 -7.97 27.43
C TRP A 16 5.18 -8.61 26.43
N VAL A 17 6.37 -8.04 26.26
CA VAL A 17 7.43 -8.66 25.43
C VAL A 17 7.84 -10.00 26.02
N ASP A 18 8.02 -10.09 27.35
CA ASP A 18 8.34 -11.32 28.07
C ASP A 18 7.19 -12.35 27.97
N ALA A 19 5.95 -11.88 27.92
CA ALA A 19 4.77 -12.72 27.66
C ALA A 19 4.62 -13.16 26.19
N GLY A 20 5.54 -12.74 25.28
CA GLY A 20 5.57 -13.17 23.89
C GLY A 20 5.03 -12.14 22.89
N VAL A 21 4.56 -10.99 23.30
CA VAL A 21 4.09 -9.93 22.37
C VAL A 21 5.28 -9.31 21.63
N ARG A 22 5.17 -9.17 20.30
CA ARG A 22 6.23 -8.61 19.44
C ARG A 22 5.77 -7.39 18.64
N ILE A 23 4.47 -7.15 18.52
CA ILE A 23 3.93 -6.02 17.75
C ILE A 23 3.02 -5.22 18.65
N PHE A 24 3.32 -3.93 18.80
CA PHE A 24 2.55 -2.98 19.61
C PHE A 24 1.95 -1.89 18.73
N ARG A 25 0.64 -1.82 18.68
CA ARG A 25 -0.06 -0.64 18.15
C ARG A 25 -0.16 0.37 19.28
N VAL A 26 0.37 1.55 19.05
CA VAL A 26 0.40 2.64 20.04
C VAL A 26 -0.66 3.66 19.68
N ASP A 27 -1.62 3.81 20.58
CA ASP A 27 -2.69 4.78 20.49
C ASP A 27 -2.18 6.20 20.73
N ASN A 28 -2.49 7.11 19.82
CA ASN A 28 -2.20 8.55 19.91
C ASN A 28 -0.78 8.89 20.43
N PRO A 29 0.31 8.32 19.84
CA PRO A 29 1.68 8.58 20.34
C PRO A 29 2.09 10.05 20.26
N HIS A 30 1.46 10.84 19.39
CA HIS A 30 1.72 12.27 19.24
C HIS A 30 1.33 13.10 20.48
N THR A 31 0.57 12.53 21.41
CA THR A 31 0.21 13.14 22.69
C THR A 31 1.29 13.01 23.76
N LYS A 32 2.36 12.26 23.48
CA LYS A 32 3.49 12.06 24.38
C LYS A 32 4.75 12.68 23.80
N PRO A 33 5.74 13.07 24.63
CA PRO A 33 6.97 13.68 24.18
C PRO A 33 7.77 12.77 23.23
N LEU A 34 8.23 13.30 22.09
CA LEU A 34 9.09 12.56 21.14
C LEU A 34 10.35 11.97 21.80
N PRO A 35 11.07 12.67 22.73
CA PRO A 35 12.21 12.09 23.43
C PRO A 35 11.87 10.83 24.23
N PHE A 36 10.65 10.73 24.79
CA PHE A 36 10.19 9.50 25.44
C PHE A 36 10.16 8.34 24.46
N TRP A 37 9.54 8.51 23.29
CA TRP A 37 9.45 7.46 22.28
C TRP A 37 10.84 7.06 21.76
N ALA A 38 11.71 8.03 21.46
CA ALA A 38 13.06 7.77 21.00
C ALA A 38 13.83 6.89 22.00
N TRP A 39 13.77 7.23 23.30
CA TRP A 39 14.43 6.47 24.35
C TRP A 39 13.79 5.09 24.55
N MET A 40 12.48 5.02 24.70
CA MET A 40 11.76 3.77 25.02
C MET A 40 11.89 2.74 23.89
N ILE A 41 11.68 3.16 22.65
CA ILE A 41 11.81 2.26 21.48
C ILE A 41 13.25 1.78 21.33
N ALA A 42 14.25 2.66 21.54
CA ALA A 42 15.66 2.28 21.46
C ALA A 42 16.03 1.27 22.56
N ASP A 43 15.57 1.49 23.82
CA ASP A 43 15.85 0.58 24.94
C ASP A 43 15.20 -0.80 24.74
N VAL A 44 13.93 -0.84 24.33
CA VAL A 44 13.22 -2.10 24.07
C VAL A 44 13.86 -2.85 22.89
N ARG A 45 14.09 -2.19 21.76
CA ARG A 45 14.67 -2.83 20.56
C ARG A 45 16.15 -3.18 20.71
N GLY A 46 16.88 -2.51 21.61
CA GLY A 46 18.24 -2.88 21.96
C GLY A 46 18.34 -4.26 22.60
N LYS A 47 17.28 -4.69 23.30
CA LYS A 47 17.17 -6.01 23.95
C LYS A 47 16.37 -7.01 23.11
N HIS A 48 15.36 -6.54 22.37
CA HIS A 48 14.40 -7.30 21.58
C HIS A 48 14.29 -6.68 20.18
N PRO A 49 15.24 -6.91 19.25
CA PRO A 49 15.29 -6.25 17.94
C PRO A 49 14.11 -6.61 17.02
N ASP A 50 13.42 -7.69 17.30
CA ASP A 50 12.23 -8.17 16.59
C ASP A 50 10.93 -7.46 17.00
N VAL A 51 10.98 -6.58 18.02
CA VAL A 51 9.80 -5.82 18.45
C VAL A 51 9.49 -4.68 17.48
N VAL A 52 8.21 -4.59 17.09
CA VAL A 52 7.67 -3.63 16.12
C VAL A 52 6.69 -2.69 16.84
N PHE A 53 6.83 -1.39 16.59
CA PHE A 53 5.91 -0.36 17.07
C PHE A 53 5.16 0.27 15.90
N LEU A 54 3.83 0.22 15.94
CA LEU A 54 2.93 0.84 14.98
C LEU A 54 2.36 2.12 15.58
N SER A 55 2.48 3.22 14.86
CA SER A 55 1.98 4.54 15.30
C SER A 55 0.57 4.77 14.78
N GLU A 56 -0.40 4.84 15.66
CA GLU A 56 -1.72 5.36 15.32
C GLU A 56 -1.77 6.85 15.66
N ALA A 57 -1.43 7.67 14.67
CA ALA A 57 -1.27 9.11 14.89
C ALA A 57 -1.84 9.92 13.71
N PHE A 58 -3.15 10.16 13.75
CA PHE A 58 -3.83 11.03 12.78
C PHE A 58 -3.58 12.51 13.12
N THR A 59 -2.37 12.97 12.83
CA THR A 59 -1.88 14.31 13.13
C THR A 59 -1.27 14.96 11.89
N ARG A 60 -0.83 16.21 12.01
CA ARG A 60 -0.17 16.90 10.89
C ARG A 60 1.03 16.09 10.37
N PRO A 61 1.30 16.07 9.04
CA PRO A 61 2.36 15.27 8.43
C PRO A 61 3.72 15.41 9.13
N GLY A 62 4.11 16.64 9.51
CA GLY A 62 5.37 16.89 10.19
C GLY A 62 5.54 16.12 11.51
N MET A 63 4.48 15.96 12.31
CA MET A 63 4.53 15.16 13.55
C MET A 63 4.53 13.65 13.23
N MET A 64 3.71 13.22 12.28
CA MET A 64 3.67 11.82 11.82
C MET A 64 5.06 11.36 11.33
N TYR A 65 5.75 12.18 10.55
CA TYR A 65 7.11 11.90 10.06
C TYR A 65 8.16 11.92 11.18
N ARG A 66 8.01 12.77 12.19
CA ARG A 66 8.90 12.76 13.36
C ARG A 66 8.74 11.48 14.19
N LEU A 67 7.53 10.96 14.35
CA LEU A 67 7.29 9.67 15.00
C LEU A 67 8.00 8.54 14.27
N ALA A 68 7.95 8.49 12.94
CA ALA A 68 8.72 7.51 12.17
C ALA A 68 10.24 7.64 12.44
N LYS A 69 10.77 8.87 12.48
CA LYS A 69 12.21 9.13 12.72
C LYS A 69 12.68 8.77 14.13
N VAL A 70 11.81 8.75 15.13
CA VAL A 70 12.18 8.35 16.50
C VAL A 70 12.04 6.84 16.73
N GLY A 71 11.67 6.05 15.71
CA GLY A 71 11.78 4.60 15.74
C GLY A 71 10.49 3.82 15.53
N PHE A 72 9.35 4.46 15.32
CA PHE A 72 8.14 3.74 14.93
C PHE A 72 8.35 3.04 13.59
N SER A 73 8.01 1.76 13.53
CA SER A 73 8.26 0.89 12.37
C SER A 73 7.29 1.15 11.22
N GLN A 74 6.05 1.45 11.54
CA GLN A 74 4.98 1.80 10.60
C GLN A 74 4.04 2.83 11.21
N SER A 75 3.28 3.54 10.37
CA SER A 75 2.27 4.48 10.79
C SER A 75 0.96 4.27 10.04
N TYR A 76 -0.16 4.43 10.74
CA TYR A 76 -1.45 4.68 10.12
C TYR A 76 -1.36 5.99 9.34
N THR A 77 -2.21 6.16 8.33
CA THR A 77 -2.03 7.22 7.33
C THR A 77 -3.34 7.87 6.96
N TYR A 78 -3.26 8.98 6.23
CA TYR A 78 -4.42 9.66 5.64
C TYR A 78 -5.03 8.94 4.43
N PHE A 79 -4.55 7.75 4.05
CA PHE A 79 -5.16 6.91 3.02
C PHE A 79 -6.68 6.73 3.25
N THR A 80 -7.08 6.57 4.50
CA THR A 80 -8.49 6.34 4.90
C THR A 80 -9.44 7.40 4.33
N TRP A 81 -8.99 8.66 4.15
CA TRP A 81 -9.78 9.78 3.66
C TRP A 81 -9.43 10.25 2.24
N ARG A 82 -8.61 9.51 1.49
CA ARG A 82 -8.38 9.82 0.08
C ARG A 82 -9.44 9.14 -0.76
N GLU A 83 -10.08 9.90 -1.68
CA GLU A 83 -11.20 9.40 -2.48
C GLU A 83 -11.00 9.60 -3.98
N THR A 84 -10.41 10.73 -4.38
CA THR A 84 -10.24 11.09 -5.78
C THR A 84 -8.90 10.62 -6.35
N LYS A 85 -8.85 10.38 -7.67
CA LYS A 85 -7.62 10.07 -8.42
C LYS A 85 -6.49 11.05 -8.10
N ARG A 86 -6.79 12.35 -8.08
CA ARG A 86 -5.83 13.39 -7.78
C ARG A 86 -5.26 13.28 -6.37
N GLU A 87 -6.11 13.07 -5.37
CA GLU A 87 -5.67 12.89 -3.99
C GLU A 87 -4.77 11.67 -3.82
N PHE A 88 -5.08 10.54 -4.50
CA PHE A 88 -4.20 9.37 -4.47
C PHE A 88 -2.85 9.66 -5.12
N ILE A 89 -2.84 10.28 -6.30
CA ILE A 89 -1.59 10.61 -7.00
C ILE A 89 -0.73 11.56 -6.15
N ASP A 90 -1.29 12.65 -5.65
CA ASP A 90 -0.55 13.63 -4.85
C ASP A 90 0.00 13.01 -3.57
N TYR A 91 -0.83 12.27 -2.83
CA TYR A 91 -0.43 11.65 -1.57
C TYR A 91 0.62 10.54 -1.75
N LEU A 92 0.43 9.67 -2.73
CA LEU A 92 1.39 8.60 -2.98
C LEU A 92 2.70 9.12 -3.58
N THR A 93 2.67 10.19 -4.38
CA THR A 93 3.89 10.85 -4.86
C THR A 93 4.69 11.43 -3.69
N GLU A 94 4.03 12.06 -2.70
CA GLU A 94 4.68 12.51 -1.47
C GLU A 94 5.40 11.35 -0.76
N LEU A 95 4.72 10.20 -0.62
CA LEU A 95 5.26 9.05 0.11
C LEU A 95 6.36 8.28 -0.64
N THR A 96 6.33 8.26 -1.97
CA THR A 96 7.19 7.38 -2.80
C THR A 96 8.30 8.11 -3.53
N ALA A 97 8.12 9.38 -3.85
CA ALA A 97 9.11 10.22 -4.54
C ALA A 97 9.72 11.30 -3.64
N GLY A 98 9.00 11.71 -2.59
CA GLY A 98 9.47 12.70 -1.62
C GLY A 98 10.41 12.12 -0.55
N PRO A 99 10.95 12.97 0.35
CA PRO A 99 11.81 12.53 1.46
C PRO A 99 11.23 11.44 2.37
N PRO A 100 9.89 11.34 2.59
CA PRO A 100 9.30 10.29 3.40
C PRO A 100 9.64 8.87 2.96
N ARG A 101 9.91 8.65 1.67
CA ARG A 101 10.27 7.33 1.13
C ARG A 101 11.41 6.63 1.88
N GLU A 102 12.33 7.38 2.45
CA GLU A 102 13.53 6.85 3.10
C GLU A 102 13.26 6.31 4.51
N PHE A 103 12.28 6.86 5.22
CA PHE A 103 12.10 6.56 6.64
C PHE A 103 10.65 6.25 7.05
N PHE A 104 9.65 6.61 6.24
CA PHE A 104 8.24 6.43 6.59
C PHE A 104 7.68 5.18 5.91
N ARG A 105 7.06 4.30 6.69
CA ARG A 105 6.41 3.08 6.19
C ARG A 105 4.92 3.18 6.44
N PRO A 106 4.13 3.44 5.39
CA PRO A 106 2.69 3.59 5.51
C PRO A 106 2.01 2.25 5.74
N ASN A 107 1.02 2.25 6.63
CA ASN A 107 0.04 1.18 6.79
C ASN A 107 -1.32 1.72 6.33
N PHE A 108 -1.90 1.13 5.30
CA PHE A 108 -3.16 1.59 4.73
C PHE A 108 -4.32 0.84 5.35
N PHE A 109 -4.99 1.48 6.31
CA PHE A 109 -6.25 0.98 6.85
C PHE A 109 -7.42 1.48 6.02
N VAL A 110 -8.31 0.57 5.62
CA VAL A 110 -9.56 0.91 4.92
C VAL A 110 -10.57 1.53 5.88
N ASN A 111 -10.56 1.10 7.13
CA ASN A 111 -11.32 1.57 8.27
C ASN A 111 -10.60 1.19 9.56
N THR A 112 -11.02 1.72 10.71
CA THR A 112 -10.48 1.35 12.03
C THR A 112 -11.63 1.15 13.03
N PRO A 113 -11.40 0.62 14.23
CA PRO A 113 -12.45 0.58 15.27
C PRO A 113 -13.07 1.93 15.60
N ASP A 114 -12.35 3.03 15.36
CA ASP A 114 -12.76 4.40 15.65
C ASP A 114 -13.18 5.19 14.41
N ILE A 115 -12.93 4.66 13.20
CA ILE A 115 -13.12 5.38 11.95
C ILE A 115 -13.90 4.54 10.97
N ASN A 116 -15.16 4.93 10.74
CA ASN A 116 -16.03 4.51 9.66
C ASN A 116 -16.08 5.65 8.62
N PRO A 117 -15.16 5.69 7.65
CA PRO A 117 -15.04 6.83 6.76
C PRO A 117 -16.33 7.05 5.96
N ARG A 118 -16.66 8.31 5.68
CA ARG A 118 -17.94 8.68 5.08
C ARG A 118 -18.23 7.96 3.77
N HIS A 119 -17.23 7.71 2.95
CA HIS A 119 -17.38 6.98 1.69
C HIS A 119 -17.72 5.48 1.85
N LEU A 120 -17.56 4.92 3.07
CA LEU A 120 -17.99 3.55 3.38
C LEU A 120 -19.38 3.50 4.02
N GLN A 121 -19.89 4.63 4.56
CA GLN A 121 -21.16 4.66 5.27
C GLN A 121 -22.31 4.32 4.34
N ASN A 122 -22.99 3.20 4.61
CA ASN A 122 -24.08 2.67 3.77
C ASN A 122 -23.71 2.46 2.30
N ALA A 123 -22.45 2.24 2.01
CA ALA A 123 -21.93 2.06 0.66
C ALA A 123 -22.27 0.68 0.06
N PRO A 124 -22.29 0.54 -1.27
CA PRO A 124 -22.47 -0.75 -1.93
C PRO A 124 -21.23 -1.65 -1.72
N ARG A 125 -21.40 -2.95 -1.94
CA ARG A 125 -20.33 -3.96 -1.86
C ARG A 125 -19.08 -3.57 -2.68
N SER A 126 -19.28 -2.99 -3.85
CA SER A 126 -18.22 -2.52 -4.76
C SER A 126 -17.29 -1.52 -4.09
N GLN A 127 -17.78 -0.62 -3.25
CA GLN A 127 -16.96 0.36 -2.54
C GLN A 127 -15.98 -0.31 -1.57
N PHE A 128 -16.41 -1.36 -0.87
CA PHE A 128 -15.53 -2.14 0.01
C PHE A 128 -14.44 -2.86 -0.80
N VAL A 129 -14.81 -3.41 -1.97
CA VAL A 129 -13.83 -4.04 -2.87
C VAL A 129 -12.82 -3.03 -3.41
N ILE A 130 -13.28 -1.85 -3.86
CA ILE A 130 -12.42 -0.74 -4.32
C ILE A 130 -11.42 -0.36 -3.22
N ARG A 131 -11.89 -0.11 -2.00
CA ARG A 131 -11.03 0.29 -0.89
C ARG A 131 -10.02 -0.79 -0.52
N ALA A 132 -10.45 -2.06 -0.50
CA ALA A 132 -9.55 -3.20 -0.28
C ALA A 132 -8.46 -3.29 -1.37
N ALA A 133 -8.85 -3.15 -2.65
CA ALA A 133 -7.91 -3.19 -3.78
C ALA A 133 -6.88 -2.06 -3.70
N LEU A 134 -7.32 -0.82 -3.45
CA LEU A 134 -6.45 0.34 -3.26
C LEU A 134 -5.44 0.11 -2.12
N ALA A 135 -5.93 -0.29 -0.93
CA ALA A 135 -5.06 -0.50 0.23
C ALA A 135 -4.06 -1.64 -0.01
N ALA A 136 -4.54 -2.77 -0.52
CA ALA A 136 -3.74 -3.97 -0.72
C ALA A 136 -2.66 -3.82 -1.78
N THR A 137 -2.86 -2.98 -2.80
CA THR A 137 -1.92 -2.86 -3.94
C THR A 137 -1.00 -1.64 -3.84
N LEU A 138 -1.35 -0.61 -3.07
CA LEU A 138 -0.58 0.63 -2.97
C LEU A 138 0.38 0.68 -1.77
N ALA A 139 0.18 -0.16 -0.75
CA ALA A 139 1.01 -0.17 0.45
C ALA A 139 1.67 -1.52 0.73
N GLY A 140 2.80 -1.49 1.42
CA GLY A 140 3.49 -2.69 1.91
C GLY A 140 2.72 -3.39 3.03
N SER A 141 1.97 -2.64 3.82
CA SER A 141 1.06 -3.15 4.85
C SER A 141 -0.30 -2.50 4.71
N TRP A 142 -1.35 -3.28 4.87
CA TRP A 142 -2.72 -2.81 4.89
C TRP A 142 -3.53 -3.50 5.97
N GLY A 143 -4.57 -2.85 6.45
CA GLY A 143 -5.43 -3.37 7.49
C GLY A 143 -6.89 -3.07 7.24
N LEU A 144 -7.72 -3.90 7.84
CA LEU A 144 -9.16 -3.72 7.90
C LEU A 144 -9.66 -4.04 9.31
N TYR A 145 -10.66 -3.34 9.74
CA TYR A 145 -11.36 -3.63 10.99
C TYR A 145 -12.42 -4.70 10.75
N SER A 146 -12.53 -5.63 11.68
CA SER A 146 -13.50 -6.72 11.62
C SER A 146 -14.92 -6.24 11.33
N GLY A 147 -15.58 -6.87 10.35
CA GLY A 147 -16.88 -6.46 9.85
C GLY A 147 -16.82 -5.74 8.51
N PHE A 148 -15.66 -5.21 8.12
CA PHE A 148 -15.47 -4.66 6.78
C PHE A 148 -15.74 -5.71 5.69
N GLU A 149 -15.33 -6.95 5.90
CA GLU A 149 -15.49 -8.06 4.96
C GLU A 149 -16.95 -8.39 4.68
N ILE A 150 -17.84 -8.07 5.60
CA ILE A 150 -19.30 -8.29 5.47
C ILE A 150 -20.09 -7.01 5.26
N GLY A 151 -19.38 -5.89 4.98
CA GLY A 151 -19.98 -4.59 4.64
C GLY A 151 -20.61 -3.87 5.85
N GLU A 152 -20.09 -4.07 7.05
CA GLU A 152 -20.52 -3.31 8.23
C GLU A 152 -20.05 -1.85 8.10
N SER A 153 -20.99 -0.91 8.11
CA SER A 153 -20.68 0.51 7.89
C SER A 153 -21.78 1.45 8.39
N ALA A 154 -22.71 0.96 9.22
CA ALA A 154 -23.72 1.82 9.82
C ALA A 154 -23.06 2.87 10.75
N PRO A 155 -23.22 4.17 10.48
CA PRO A 155 -22.59 5.21 11.30
C PRO A 155 -23.48 5.61 12.48
N LEU A 156 -22.87 6.18 13.50
CA LEU A 156 -23.57 7.06 14.43
C LEU A 156 -23.99 8.34 13.67
N PRO A 157 -25.10 9.01 14.07
CA PRO A 157 -25.55 10.25 13.44
C PRO A 157 -24.40 11.29 13.38
N ASP A 158 -24.19 11.87 12.18
CA ASP A 158 -23.21 12.92 11.92
C ASP A 158 -21.75 12.61 12.34
N SER A 159 -21.42 11.33 12.46
CA SER A 159 -20.11 10.86 12.92
C SER A 159 -19.45 9.92 11.91
N GLU A 160 -18.14 9.76 12.05
CA GLU A 160 -17.36 8.67 11.44
C GLU A 160 -17.17 7.47 12.39
N GLU A 161 -17.95 7.39 13.48
CA GLU A 161 -17.96 6.23 14.36
C GLU A 161 -19.03 5.22 13.92
N TYR A 162 -18.80 3.94 14.24
CA TYR A 162 -19.77 2.88 14.02
C TYR A 162 -20.90 2.92 15.03
N ALA A 163 -22.14 2.71 14.57
CA ALA A 163 -23.32 2.64 15.46
C ALA A 163 -23.21 1.49 16.46
N ASP A 164 -22.60 0.37 16.06
CA ASP A 164 -22.47 -0.85 16.86
C ASP A 164 -21.00 -1.24 16.95
N ALA A 165 -20.19 -0.42 17.62
CA ALA A 165 -18.76 -0.67 17.79
C ALA A 165 -18.49 -1.77 18.83
N GLU A 166 -17.82 -2.88 18.43
CA GLU A 166 -17.48 -3.97 19.35
C GLU A 166 -16.41 -3.59 20.39
N LYS A 167 -15.81 -2.40 20.28
CA LYS A 167 -14.87 -1.92 21.30
C LYS A 167 -15.49 -1.80 22.70
N TYR A 168 -16.82 -1.80 22.79
CA TYR A 168 -17.56 -1.67 24.05
C TYR A 168 -18.42 -2.88 24.40
N GLU A 169 -18.69 -3.79 23.44
CA GLU A 169 -19.54 -4.95 23.63
C GLU A 169 -19.15 -6.12 22.75
N LEU A 170 -19.45 -7.35 23.20
CA LEU A 170 -19.25 -8.55 22.39
C LEU A 170 -20.25 -8.57 21.25
N ARG A 171 -19.77 -8.84 20.05
CA ARG A 171 -20.59 -8.89 18.84
C ARG A 171 -20.36 -10.19 18.07
N ALA A 172 -21.44 -10.90 17.81
CA ALA A 172 -21.47 -12.04 16.88
C ALA A 172 -21.67 -11.51 15.45
N ARG A 173 -20.88 -12.03 14.50
CA ARG A 173 -20.99 -11.68 13.08
C ARG A 173 -21.30 -12.90 12.24
N ASP A 174 -22.19 -12.73 11.26
CA ASP A 174 -22.44 -13.73 10.21
C ASP A 174 -21.41 -13.53 9.07
N TRP A 175 -20.34 -14.29 9.13
CA TRP A 175 -19.27 -14.29 8.11
C TRP A 175 -19.71 -14.92 6.78
N ASN A 176 -20.87 -15.59 6.72
CA ASN A 176 -21.42 -16.18 5.52
C ASN A 176 -22.45 -15.30 4.81
N LYS A 177 -22.59 -14.04 5.24
CA LYS A 177 -23.48 -13.07 4.61
C LYS A 177 -23.25 -13.01 3.09
N ALA A 178 -24.31 -13.10 2.29
CA ALA A 178 -24.22 -13.25 0.83
C ALA A 178 -23.41 -12.15 0.10
N ALA A 179 -23.37 -10.93 0.64
CA ALA A 179 -22.66 -9.80 0.05
C ALA A 179 -21.21 -9.67 0.56
N HIS A 180 -20.68 -10.64 1.31
CA HIS A 180 -19.31 -10.54 1.85
C HIS A 180 -18.25 -10.44 0.74
N ILE A 181 -17.12 -9.81 1.06
CA ILE A 181 -15.98 -9.65 0.16
C ILE A 181 -14.79 -10.54 0.54
N GLY A 182 -14.98 -11.55 1.40
CA GLY A 182 -13.89 -12.42 1.86
C GLY A 182 -13.11 -13.09 0.73
N GLY A 183 -13.79 -13.46 -0.36
CA GLY A 183 -13.15 -14.00 -1.58
C GLY A 183 -12.22 -12.97 -2.25
N GLU A 184 -12.60 -11.70 -2.31
CA GLU A 184 -11.78 -10.63 -2.87
C GLU A 184 -10.57 -10.31 -1.96
N VAL A 185 -10.78 -10.28 -0.65
CA VAL A 185 -9.68 -10.12 0.32
C VAL A 185 -8.65 -11.25 0.18
N ALA A 186 -9.13 -12.50 0.06
CA ALA A 186 -8.26 -13.66 -0.16
C ALA A 186 -7.48 -13.57 -1.49
N ARG A 187 -8.14 -13.12 -2.58
CA ARG A 187 -7.53 -12.88 -3.89
C ARG A 187 -6.45 -11.80 -3.82
N LEU A 188 -6.73 -10.67 -3.22
CA LEU A 188 -5.78 -9.57 -3.04
C LEU A 188 -4.56 -10.01 -2.20
N ASN A 189 -4.78 -10.74 -1.11
CA ASN A 189 -3.70 -11.27 -0.28
C ASN A 189 -2.88 -12.35 -1.02
N ARG A 190 -3.48 -13.13 -1.91
CA ARG A 190 -2.75 -14.07 -2.78
C ARG A 190 -1.86 -13.31 -3.75
N ALA A 191 -2.39 -12.30 -4.47
CA ALA A 191 -1.61 -11.45 -5.36
C ALA A 191 -0.41 -10.82 -4.64
N ARG A 192 -0.59 -10.32 -3.41
CA ARG A 192 0.50 -9.76 -2.59
C ARG A 192 1.57 -10.80 -2.24
N ARG A 193 1.20 -12.04 -1.95
CA ARG A 193 2.19 -13.11 -1.68
C ARG A 193 2.96 -13.53 -2.93
N GLU A 194 2.31 -13.53 -4.08
CA GLU A 194 2.89 -13.92 -5.37
C GLU A 194 3.78 -12.83 -5.97
N HIS A 195 3.51 -11.55 -5.66
CA HIS A 195 4.18 -10.41 -6.28
C HIS A 195 4.92 -9.54 -5.24
N PRO A 196 6.24 -9.70 -5.08
CA PRO A 196 7.05 -8.86 -4.19
C PRO A 196 6.88 -7.36 -4.43
N ALA A 197 6.62 -6.91 -5.66
CA ALA A 197 6.34 -5.51 -5.98
C ALA A 197 5.14 -4.95 -5.19
N LEU A 198 4.16 -5.78 -4.79
CA LEU A 198 3.01 -5.37 -3.99
C LEU A 198 3.28 -5.38 -2.48
N GLN A 199 4.45 -5.83 -2.02
CA GLN A 199 4.82 -5.93 -0.60
C GLN A 199 5.53 -4.66 -0.07
N THR A 200 5.60 -3.62 -0.88
CA THR A 200 6.17 -2.31 -0.54
C THR A 200 5.26 -1.20 -1.02
N HIS A 201 5.37 0.00 -0.47
CA HIS A 201 4.74 1.20 -1.04
C HIS A 201 5.60 1.82 -2.17
N LEU A 202 6.88 1.44 -2.26
CA LEU A 202 7.83 1.95 -3.24
C LEU A 202 7.67 1.27 -4.62
N GLY A 203 8.46 1.73 -5.59
CA GLY A 203 8.44 1.19 -6.96
C GLY A 203 7.17 1.51 -7.74
N LEU A 204 6.47 2.59 -7.38
CA LEU A 204 5.21 3.03 -7.95
C LEU A 204 5.43 4.03 -9.08
N THR A 205 4.80 3.79 -10.22
CA THR A 205 4.71 4.71 -11.36
C THR A 205 3.25 4.79 -11.81
N PHE A 206 2.66 5.98 -11.82
CA PHE A 206 1.30 6.17 -12.33
C PHE A 206 1.30 6.16 -13.86
N ALA A 207 0.30 5.53 -14.45
CA ALA A 207 0.01 5.64 -15.87
C ALA A 207 -0.94 6.81 -16.12
N ASP A 208 -0.76 7.48 -17.26
CA ASP A 208 -1.68 8.53 -17.71
C ASP A 208 -2.95 7.88 -18.27
N ALA A 209 -4.08 8.05 -17.58
CA ALA A 209 -5.38 7.50 -17.94
C ALA A 209 -6.38 8.63 -18.19
N ASP A 210 -7.12 8.53 -19.31
CA ASP A 210 -8.05 9.56 -19.82
C ASP A 210 -9.40 9.64 -19.07
N ASN A 211 -9.55 8.90 -17.96
CA ASN A 211 -10.74 8.91 -17.11
C ASN A 211 -10.36 9.15 -15.64
N ASP A 212 -10.93 10.18 -15.03
CA ASP A 212 -10.66 10.53 -13.63
C ASP A 212 -11.25 9.52 -12.61
N GLN A 213 -12.18 8.66 -13.06
CA GLN A 213 -12.70 7.58 -12.24
C GLN A 213 -11.89 6.28 -12.35
N VAL A 214 -10.77 6.28 -13.09
CA VAL A 214 -9.89 5.12 -13.22
C VAL A 214 -8.47 5.49 -12.84
N LEU A 215 -7.98 4.86 -11.77
CA LEU A 215 -6.59 4.96 -11.33
C LEU A 215 -5.79 3.78 -11.92
N VAL A 216 -4.74 4.08 -12.67
CA VAL A 216 -3.85 3.06 -13.24
C VAL A 216 -2.42 3.33 -12.79
N PHE A 217 -1.72 2.27 -12.40
CA PHE A 217 -0.32 2.36 -12.00
C PHE A 217 0.43 1.05 -12.22
N VAL A 218 1.74 1.15 -12.28
CA VAL A 218 2.67 0.02 -12.30
C VAL A 218 3.48 0.02 -11.00
N LYS A 219 3.67 -1.17 -10.45
CA LYS A 219 4.61 -1.40 -9.35
C LYS A 219 5.70 -2.37 -9.79
N ALA A 220 6.94 -2.02 -9.51
CA ALA A 220 8.10 -2.83 -9.88
C ALA A 220 9.07 -2.93 -8.70
N THR A 221 9.67 -4.09 -8.54
CA THR A 221 10.89 -4.24 -7.74
C THR A 221 12.06 -3.52 -8.42
N PRO A 222 13.11 -3.11 -7.68
CA PRO A 222 14.28 -2.47 -8.29
C PRO A 222 14.95 -3.31 -9.39
N ALA A 223 14.90 -4.65 -9.28
CA ALA A 223 15.46 -5.58 -10.27
C ALA A 223 14.49 -5.91 -11.42
N HIS A 224 13.26 -5.41 -11.41
CA HIS A 224 12.19 -5.75 -12.36
C HIS A 224 11.93 -7.25 -12.51
N ASP A 225 12.22 -8.04 -11.48
CA ASP A 225 11.87 -9.46 -11.39
C ASP A 225 10.41 -9.68 -10.94
N SER A 226 9.79 -8.65 -10.41
CA SER A 226 8.35 -8.58 -10.15
C SER A 226 7.82 -7.23 -10.63
N VAL A 227 6.99 -7.26 -11.66
CA VAL A 227 6.34 -6.07 -12.23
C VAL A 227 4.86 -6.33 -12.37
N VAL A 228 4.05 -5.44 -11.80
CA VAL A 228 2.59 -5.58 -11.74
C VAL A 228 1.95 -4.27 -12.18
N ALA A 229 1.07 -4.33 -13.18
CA ALA A 229 0.16 -3.25 -13.53
C ALA A 229 -1.16 -3.44 -12.78
N VAL A 230 -1.76 -2.36 -12.32
CA VAL A 230 -3.04 -2.37 -11.60
C VAL A 230 -3.91 -1.25 -12.13
N ALA A 231 -5.17 -1.57 -12.42
CA ALA A 231 -6.21 -0.59 -12.72
C ALA A 231 -7.35 -0.74 -11.71
N ILE A 232 -7.84 0.37 -11.17
CA ILE A 232 -8.90 0.39 -10.16
C ILE A 232 -9.92 1.46 -10.54
N SER A 233 -11.22 1.09 -10.61
CA SER A 233 -12.32 2.04 -10.67
C SER A 233 -12.47 2.73 -9.31
N LEU A 234 -12.69 4.04 -9.32
CA LEU A 234 -13.03 4.83 -8.15
C LEU A 234 -14.55 5.06 -8.03
N ASP A 235 -15.33 4.68 -9.05
CA ASP A 235 -16.79 4.74 -9.06
C ASP A 235 -17.37 3.39 -8.60
N PRO A 236 -18.06 3.34 -7.45
CA PRO A 236 -18.66 2.10 -6.95
C PRO A 236 -20.02 1.78 -7.60
N TRP A 237 -20.55 2.64 -8.46
CA TRP A 237 -21.92 2.56 -8.97
C TRP A 237 -21.99 2.18 -10.44
N HIS A 238 -21.07 2.70 -11.28
CA HIS A 238 -21.16 2.58 -12.73
C HIS A 238 -19.89 1.96 -13.31
N PRO A 239 -20.03 1.18 -14.37
CA PRO A 239 -18.87 0.71 -15.14
C PRO A 239 -18.03 1.89 -15.65
N GLN A 240 -16.72 1.77 -15.54
CA GLN A 240 -15.75 2.77 -15.99
C GLN A 240 -14.76 2.15 -16.96
N ALA A 241 -14.36 2.91 -17.97
CA ALA A 241 -13.36 2.51 -18.91
C ALA A 241 -12.34 3.63 -19.13
N ALA A 242 -11.11 3.26 -19.43
CA ALA A 242 -10.05 4.22 -19.74
C ALA A 242 -9.07 3.68 -20.78
N ASN A 243 -8.59 4.57 -21.63
CA ASN A 243 -7.30 4.37 -22.28
C ASN A 243 -6.22 4.90 -21.34
N PHE A 244 -5.11 4.17 -21.24
CA PHE A 244 -4.00 4.61 -20.42
C PHE A 244 -2.67 4.41 -21.15
N THR A 245 -1.68 5.23 -20.78
CA THR A 245 -0.35 5.21 -21.38
C THR A 245 0.67 4.79 -20.32
N LEU A 246 1.42 3.73 -20.64
CA LEU A 246 2.51 3.22 -19.81
C LEU A 246 3.78 4.05 -20.03
N ASP A 247 4.51 4.32 -18.95
CA ASP A 247 5.77 5.05 -19.01
C ASP A 247 6.90 4.21 -19.62
N ALA A 248 7.75 4.83 -20.44
CA ALA A 248 8.88 4.19 -21.10
C ALA A 248 9.91 3.56 -20.14
N SER A 249 9.95 3.99 -18.88
CA SER A 249 10.82 3.38 -17.85
C SER A 249 10.50 1.92 -17.59
N LEU A 250 9.27 1.49 -17.86
CA LEU A 250 8.86 0.09 -17.76
C LEU A 250 9.71 -0.80 -18.70
N TRP A 251 9.84 -0.43 -19.97
CA TRP A 251 10.64 -1.18 -20.93
C TRP A 251 12.13 -1.15 -20.61
N ARG A 252 12.64 0.02 -20.23
CA ARG A 252 14.03 0.15 -19.76
C ARG A 252 14.34 -0.75 -18.58
N GLY A 253 13.39 -0.88 -17.63
CA GLY A 253 13.52 -1.77 -16.49
C GLY A 253 13.66 -3.25 -16.87
N PHE A 254 13.00 -3.68 -17.95
CA PHE A 254 13.15 -5.02 -18.50
C PHE A 254 14.39 -5.18 -19.43
N GLY A 255 15.12 -4.10 -19.71
CA GLY A 255 16.19 -4.11 -20.71
C GLY A 255 15.69 -4.28 -22.13
N LEU A 256 14.50 -3.74 -22.43
CA LEU A 256 13.84 -3.78 -23.72
C LEU A 256 13.87 -2.43 -24.43
N VAL A 257 13.66 -2.45 -25.75
CA VAL A 257 13.36 -1.25 -26.53
C VAL A 257 11.93 -0.78 -26.21
N ASP A 258 11.74 0.54 -26.17
CA ASP A 258 10.43 1.12 -25.85
C ASP A 258 9.35 0.64 -26.81
N GLY A 259 8.23 0.18 -26.25
CA GLY A 259 7.07 -0.29 -27.01
C GLY A 259 7.14 -1.73 -27.50
N GLU A 260 8.19 -2.48 -27.17
CA GLU A 260 8.26 -3.93 -27.43
C GLU A 260 7.08 -4.66 -26.74
N PRO A 261 6.63 -5.80 -27.28
CA PRO A 261 5.50 -6.54 -26.72
C PRO A 261 5.76 -7.02 -25.31
N LEU A 262 4.78 -6.81 -24.42
CA LEU A 262 4.73 -7.33 -23.06
C LEU A 262 3.55 -8.27 -22.90
N ASP A 263 3.75 -9.41 -22.26
CA ASP A 263 2.68 -10.29 -21.85
C ASP A 263 2.12 -9.83 -20.49
N ALA A 264 0.82 -9.62 -20.46
CA ALA A 264 0.05 -9.23 -19.30
C ALA A 264 -0.77 -10.43 -18.80
N PHE A 265 -0.36 -11.02 -17.69
CA PHE A 265 -1.02 -12.15 -17.05
C PHE A 265 -1.98 -11.62 -15.99
N GLU A 266 -3.25 -11.52 -16.32
CA GLU A 266 -4.25 -11.09 -15.35
C GLU A 266 -4.35 -12.12 -14.22
N GLN A 267 -4.52 -11.63 -12.99
CA GLN A 267 -4.68 -12.47 -11.79
C GLN A 267 -5.87 -13.42 -11.94
N ASP A 268 -5.59 -14.73 -11.81
CA ASP A 268 -6.54 -15.85 -11.96
C ASP A 268 -7.11 -16.03 -13.39
N ALA A 269 -6.56 -15.37 -14.42
CA ALA A 269 -6.94 -15.63 -15.81
C ALA A 269 -6.20 -16.86 -16.38
N ALA A 270 -6.88 -17.57 -17.29
CA ALA A 270 -6.30 -18.74 -17.92
C ALA A 270 -5.21 -18.42 -18.96
N HIS A 271 -5.25 -17.21 -19.52
CA HIS A 271 -4.37 -16.79 -20.61
C HIS A 271 -3.86 -15.36 -20.37
N ALA A 272 -2.64 -15.10 -20.88
CA ALA A 272 -2.09 -13.76 -20.94
C ALA A 272 -2.60 -13.03 -22.18
N GLU A 273 -2.75 -11.71 -22.05
CA GLU A 273 -2.88 -10.80 -23.19
C GLU A 273 -1.49 -10.27 -23.56
N THR A 274 -1.24 -10.04 -24.86
CA THR A 274 -0.02 -9.37 -25.29
C THR A 274 -0.31 -7.89 -25.52
N TRP A 275 0.23 -7.04 -24.66
CA TRP A 275 0.16 -5.59 -24.81
C TRP A 275 1.21 -5.10 -25.81
N ARG A 276 0.76 -4.32 -26.80
CA ARG A 276 1.63 -3.77 -27.85
C ARG A 276 1.70 -2.26 -27.76
N GLY A 277 2.92 -1.73 -27.62
CA GLY A 277 3.15 -0.30 -27.47
C GLY A 277 2.72 0.23 -26.10
N HIS A 278 2.76 1.56 -25.96
CA HIS A 278 2.52 2.23 -24.67
C HIS A 278 1.05 2.36 -24.30
N ARG A 279 0.14 2.45 -25.30
CA ARG A 279 -1.28 2.71 -25.06
C ARG A 279 -2.06 1.42 -24.91
N GLN A 280 -2.77 1.32 -23.82
CA GLN A 280 -3.62 0.19 -23.47
C GLN A 280 -5.04 0.67 -23.12
N TYR A 281 -5.96 -0.28 -22.98
CA TYR A 281 -7.36 -0.02 -22.62
C TYR A 281 -7.78 -0.95 -21.48
N VAL A 282 -8.66 -0.44 -20.60
CA VAL A 282 -9.29 -1.25 -19.56
C VAL A 282 -10.77 -0.87 -19.42
N SER A 283 -11.60 -1.86 -19.13
CA SER A 283 -13.00 -1.67 -18.73
C SER A 283 -13.24 -2.40 -17.41
N LEU A 284 -13.80 -1.70 -16.43
CA LEU A 284 -14.02 -2.18 -15.06
C LEU A 284 -15.51 -2.04 -14.71
N ASP A 285 -16.12 -3.13 -14.26
CA ASP A 285 -17.50 -3.16 -13.83
C ASP A 285 -17.58 -3.37 -12.31
N PRO A 286 -18.11 -2.41 -11.54
CA PRO A 286 -18.19 -2.52 -10.08
C PRO A 286 -19.12 -3.67 -9.62
N HIS A 287 -20.05 -4.12 -10.46
CA HIS A 287 -20.94 -5.24 -10.15
C HIS A 287 -20.28 -6.60 -10.37
N VAL A 288 -19.18 -6.65 -11.13
CA VAL A 288 -18.38 -7.85 -11.38
C VAL A 288 -17.08 -7.76 -10.60
N ARG A 289 -16.17 -6.87 -11.03
CA ARG A 289 -14.90 -6.56 -10.38
C ARG A 289 -14.43 -5.14 -10.73
N PRO A 290 -14.30 -4.24 -9.75
CA PRO A 290 -13.89 -2.85 -9.99
C PRO A 290 -12.38 -2.67 -10.14
N TYR A 291 -11.60 -3.74 -10.27
CA TYR A 291 -10.15 -3.68 -10.43
C TYR A 291 -9.61 -4.81 -11.29
N ALA A 292 -8.43 -4.61 -11.86
CA ALA A 292 -7.64 -5.63 -12.54
C ALA A 292 -6.18 -5.55 -12.08
N ILE A 293 -5.52 -6.71 -12.01
CA ILE A 293 -4.12 -6.85 -11.62
C ILE A 293 -3.44 -7.74 -12.66
N TRP A 294 -2.39 -7.25 -13.31
CA TRP A 294 -1.62 -7.99 -14.31
C TRP A 294 -0.16 -8.09 -13.90
N ARG A 295 0.37 -9.30 -13.88
CA ARG A 295 1.81 -9.50 -13.89
C ARG A 295 2.32 -9.23 -15.30
N LEU A 296 3.32 -8.35 -15.44
CA LEU A 296 3.93 -8.04 -16.74
C LEU A 296 5.26 -8.79 -16.90
N ALA A 297 5.50 -9.29 -18.10
CA ALA A 297 6.76 -9.90 -18.49
C ALA A 297 7.06 -9.64 -19.96
N PRO A 298 8.35 -9.61 -20.39
CA PRO A 298 8.70 -9.58 -21.80
C PRO A 298 8.07 -10.74 -22.56
N SER A 299 7.45 -10.45 -23.72
CA SER A 299 6.94 -11.50 -24.59
C SER A 299 8.09 -12.32 -25.18
N PRO A 300 7.90 -13.64 -25.47
CA PRO A 300 8.90 -14.45 -26.13
C PRO A 300 9.32 -13.81 -27.46
N GLY A 301 10.61 -13.58 -27.63
CA GLY A 301 11.17 -12.95 -28.84
C GLY A 301 11.24 -11.42 -28.81
N ALA A 302 10.88 -10.76 -27.71
CA ALA A 302 11.15 -9.33 -27.55
C ALA A 302 12.67 -9.05 -27.59
N ALA A 303 13.07 -8.01 -28.31
CA ALA A 303 14.47 -7.62 -28.42
C ALA A 303 14.94 -7.00 -27.09
N ARG A 304 16.05 -7.49 -26.56
CA ARG A 304 16.68 -6.86 -25.40
C ARG A 304 17.57 -5.69 -25.86
N ALA A 305 17.47 -4.54 -25.18
CA ALA A 305 18.42 -3.47 -25.38
C ALA A 305 19.84 -4.00 -25.07
N ALA A 306 20.80 -3.73 -25.98
CA ALA A 306 22.19 -4.08 -25.70
C ALA A 306 22.64 -3.35 -24.43
N ALA A 307 23.09 -4.08 -23.44
CA ALA A 307 23.72 -3.45 -22.26
C ALA A 307 24.88 -2.60 -22.79
N PRO A 308 25.09 -1.35 -22.30
CA PRO A 308 26.26 -0.58 -22.68
C PRO A 308 27.50 -1.41 -22.31
N GLU A 309 28.35 -1.69 -23.29
CA GLU A 309 29.61 -2.38 -23.03
C GLU A 309 30.36 -1.61 -21.92
N PRO A 310 30.95 -2.30 -20.95
CA PRO A 310 31.82 -1.65 -19.96
C PRO A 310 32.95 -0.99 -20.73
N GLY A 311 32.96 0.35 -20.73
CA GLY A 311 33.91 1.15 -21.49
C GLY A 311 35.34 0.64 -21.27
N ASP A 312 35.98 0.32 -22.38
CA ASP A 312 37.38 -0.08 -22.48
C ASP A 312 38.23 0.98 -21.76
N ALA A 313 38.61 0.69 -20.52
CA ALA A 313 39.52 1.51 -19.73
C ALA A 313 40.89 1.36 -20.37
N ARG A 314 41.15 2.13 -21.43
CA ARG A 314 42.49 2.27 -22.01
C ARG A 314 43.39 2.85 -20.94
N HIS A 315 44.28 2.02 -20.45
CA HIS A 315 45.43 2.46 -19.68
C HIS A 315 46.19 3.56 -20.46
N PRO A 316 46.53 4.68 -19.86
CA PRO A 316 47.50 5.56 -20.42
C PRO A 316 48.87 4.87 -20.24
N SER A 317 49.43 4.44 -21.39
CA SER A 317 50.82 4.00 -21.48
C SER A 317 51.74 5.12 -20.99
N GLY A 318 52.56 4.82 -20.01
CA GLY A 318 53.64 5.71 -19.57
C GLY A 318 54.60 6.01 -20.73
N ALA A 319 54.99 7.27 -20.79
CA ALA A 319 56.20 7.69 -21.50
C ALA A 319 57.11 8.35 -20.48
N HIS A 320 58.27 7.72 -20.34
CA HIS A 320 59.44 8.30 -19.70
C HIS A 320 59.95 9.52 -20.47
N ALA A 321 60.31 10.58 -19.77
CA ALA A 321 61.52 11.38 -19.95
C ALA A 321 61.65 12.33 -18.73
#